data_7bb1fcb13399c241fa57a9dc8c10bd86
#
_entry.id   7bb1fcb13399c241fa57a9dc8c10bd86
#
_cell.length_a   1.000
_cell.length_b   1.000
_cell.length_c   1.000
_cell.angle_alpha   90.00
_cell.angle_beta   90.00
_cell.angle_gamma   90.00
#
_symmetry.space_group_name_H-M   'P 1'
#
loop_
_entity.id
_entity.type
_entity.pdbx_description
1 polymer ?
#
loop_
_entity_poly.entity_id
_entity_poly.type
_entity_poly.pdbx_seq_one_letter_code
_entity_poly.pdbx_strand_id
1 'polypeptide(L)'
;MRIWVEIRTERNVLGNDVRDEWAYGKVLWSPTTSRPTSKKIGSRIYELMREPQIGDRVIHFYETGGIRYYHANSKVTETCSISREKPSDPGTWEWAKEFFRIGIGDFKLLKEPINLSSFAK
;
A
#
# COMPACT_ATOMS: atom_id res chain seq x y z
N MET A 1 -9.10 10.60 -14.34
CA MET A 1 -8.40 9.42 -13.78
C MET A 1 -7.03 9.83 -13.28
N ARG A 2 -6.70 9.43 -12.08
CA ARG A 2 -5.37 9.64 -11.49
C ARG A 2 -4.61 8.33 -11.45
N ILE A 3 -3.30 8.44 -11.32
CA ILE A 3 -2.41 7.31 -11.12
C ILE A 3 -1.77 7.44 -9.75
N TRP A 4 -1.89 6.39 -8.94
CA TRP A 4 -1.33 6.31 -7.60
C TRP A 4 -0.21 5.30 -7.56
N VAL A 5 0.70 5.47 -6.64
CA VAL A 5 1.85 4.58 -6.49
C VAL A 5 1.85 3.99 -5.10
N GLU A 6 1.96 2.67 -5.03
CA GLU A 6 2.19 1.94 -3.78
C GLU A 6 3.61 1.40 -3.79
N ILE A 7 4.36 1.66 -2.73
CA ILE A 7 5.72 1.17 -2.58
C ILE A 7 5.81 0.34 -1.32
N ARG A 8 6.29 -0.90 -1.44
CA ARG A 8 6.49 -1.80 -0.32
C ARG A 8 7.89 -2.41 -0.35
N THR A 9 8.29 -3.05 0.74
CA THR A 9 9.52 -3.84 0.73
C THR A 9 9.29 -5.15 -0.03
N GLU A 10 10.34 -5.74 -0.59
CA GLU A 10 10.25 -7.03 -1.26
C GLU A 10 9.61 -8.08 -0.36
N ARG A 11 10.00 -8.10 0.92
CA ARG A 11 9.44 -9.04 1.89
C ARG A 11 7.93 -8.95 2.01
N ASN A 12 7.38 -7.73 2.00
CA ASN A 12 5.94 -7.51 2.12
C ASN A 12 5.16 -7.85 0.86
N VAL A 13 5.84 -8.06 -0.24
CA VAL A 13 5.24 -8.38 -1.54
C VAL A 13 5.45 -9.84 -1.90
N LEU A 14 6.72 -10.24 -2.07
CA LEU A 14 7.06 -11.58 -2.54
C LEU A 14 7.04 -12.62 -1.41
N GLY A 15 7.30 -12.21 -0.19
CA GLY A 15 7.26 -13.08 0.98
C GLY A 15 5.95 -13.04 1.76
N ASN A 16 4.95 -12.34 1.24
CA ASN A 16 3.68 -12.16 1.94
C ASN A 16 2.75 -13.37 1.71
N ASP A 17 2.36 -14.04 2.79
CA ASP A 17 1.46 -15.19 2.75
C ASP A 17 0.07 -14.90 3.32
N VAL A 18 -0.24 -13.63 3.59
CA VAL A 18 -1.59 -13.23 4.01
C VAL A 18 -2.57 -13.52 2.88
N ARG A 19 -3.68 -14.19 3.21
CA ARG A 19 -4.69 -14.62 2.23
C ARG A 19 -6.09 -14.08 2.52
N ASP A 20 -6.27 -13.32 3.59
CA ASP A 20 -7.55 -12.74 3.96
C ASP A 20 -7.86 -11.45 3.19
N GLU A 21 -8.82 -10.69 3.67
CA GLU A 21 -9.26 -9.41 3.06
C GLU A 21 -8.19 -8.31 3.10
N TRP A 22 -7.12 -8.50 3.89
CA TRP A 22 -5.99 -7.58 3.99
C TRP A 22 -4.83 -8.00 3.08
N ALA A 23 -5.01 -9.01 2.25
CA ALA A 23 -3.95 -9.54 1.41
C ALA A 23 -3.42 -8.49 0.43
N TYR A 24 -2.13 -8.54 0.18
CA TYR A 24 -1.51 -7.75 -0.86
C TYR A 24 -2.20 -8.04 -2.22
N GLY A 25 -2.51 -7.01 -2.96
CA GLY A 25 -3.23 -7.16 -4.23
C GLY A 25 -4.75 -7.06 -4.12
N LYS A 26 -5.30 -7.04 -2.89
CA LYS A 26 -6.74 -6.86 -2.66
C LYS A 26 -7.07 -5.49 -2.11
N VAL A 27 -6.20 -4.93 -1.30
CA VAL A 27 -6.41 -3.63 -0.66
C VAL A 27 -5.12 -2.85 -0.57
N LEU A 28 -5.25 -1.53 -0.54
CA LEU A 28 -4.23 -0.62 -0.04
C LEU A 28 -4.66 -0.26 1.38
N TRP A 29 -3.72 -0.17 2.31
CA TRP A 29 -4.06 0.18 3.68
C TRP A 29 -2.90 0.85 4.39
N SER A 30 -3.22 1.66 5.38
CA SER A 30 -2.25 2.35 6.22
C SER A 30 -2.91 2.73 7.53
N PRO A 31 -2.13 3.09 8.58
CA PRO A 31 -2.72 3.75 9.74
C PRO A 31 -3.38 5.07 9.32
N THR A 32 -4.29 5.57 10.14
CA THR A 32 -4.90 6.89 9.88
C THR A 32 -3.99 8.03 10.30
N THR A 33 -3.04 7.78 11.20
CA THR A 33 -2.07 8.78 11.65
C THR A 33 -0.70 8.15 11.81
N SER A 34 0.34 8.98 11.89
CA SER A 34 1.67 8.49 12.26
C SER A 34 1.67 8.08 13.73
N ARG A 35 2.67 7.28 14.12
CA ARG A 35 2.79 6.81 15.49
C ARG A 35 2.92 7.99 16.48
N PRO A 36 2.04 8.09 17.48
CA PRO A 36 2.19 9.08 18.53
C PRO A 36 3.46 8.83 19.34
N THR A 37 4.10 9.89 19.80
CA THR A 37 5.24 9.80 20.71
C THR A 37 4.88 10.47 22.03
N SER A 38 5.72 10.32 23.05
CA SER A 38 5.51 10.98 24.33
C SER A 38 5.45 12.51 24.24
N LYS A 39 5.96 13.08 23.15
CA LYS A 39 6.04 14.52 22.92
C LYS A 39 5.10 15.04 21.85
N LYS A 40 4.46 14.15 21.08
CA LYS A 40 3.63 14.54 19.93
C LYS A 40 2.40 13.66 19.82
N ILE A 41 1.29 14.27 19.40
CA ILE A 41 0.14 13.56 18.88
C ILE A 41 0.53 13.08 17.48
N GLY A 42 0.07 11.88 17.07
CA GLY A 42 0.32 11.37 15.73
C GLY A 42 -0.15 12.34 14.66
N SER A 43 0.65 12.56 13.64
CA SER A 43 0.29 13.44 12.53
C SER A 43 -0.57 12.71 11.49
N ARG A 44 -1.26 13.46 10.64
CA ARG A 44 -2.15 12.92 9.60
C ARG A 44 -1.42 12.73 8.28
N ILE A 45 -0.24 12.12 8.31
CA ILE A 45 0.58 11.96 7.10
C ILE A 45 -0.04 11.02 6.07
N TYR A 46 -0.99 10.18 6.49
CA TYR A 46 -1.63 9.22 5.60
C TYR A 46 -2.96 9.72 5.01
N GLU A 47 -3.33 10.99 5.23
CA GLU A 47 -4.60 11.52 4.74
C GLU A 47 -4.74 11.46 3.22
N LEU A 48 -3.64 11.37 2.49
CA LEU A 48 -3.66 11.18 1.04
C LEU A 48 -4.45 9.93 0.62
N MET A 49 -4.56 8.95 1.51
CA MET A 49 -5.34 7.75 1.27
C MET A 49 -6.83 8.02 1.03
N ARG A 50 -7.32 9.20 1.39
CA ARG A 50 -8.71 9.59 1.16
C ARG A 50 -8.97 10.05 -0.28
N GLU A 51 -7.93 10.31 -1.06
CA GLU A 51 -8.04 10.92 -2.38
C GLU A 51 -8.38 9.96 -3.53
N PRO A 52 -7.93 8.70 -3.55
CA PRO A 52 -8.19 7.82 -4.68
C PRO A 52 -9.69 7.63 -4.95
N GLN A 53 -10.04 7.66 -6.22
CA GLN A 53 -11.40 7.48 -6.71
C GLN A 53 -11.54 6.16 -7.44
N ILE A 54 -12.74 5.61 -7.48
CA ILE A 54 -13.02 4.39 -8.23
C ILE A 54 -12.62 4.60 -9.70
N GLY A 55 -11.87 3.65 -10.24
CA GLY A 55 -11.36 3.72 -11.61
C GLY A 55 -9.96 4.29 -11.73
N ASP A 56 -9.44 4.91 -10.68
CA ASP A 56 -8.05 5.35 -10.67
C ASP A 56 -7.13 4.14 -10.76
N ARG A 57 -5.96 4.35 -11.37
CA ARG A 57 -4.98 3.28 -11.51
C ARG A 57 -3.97 3.31 -10.37
N VAL A 58 -3.46 2.13 -10.03
CA VAL A 58 -2.41 1.97 -9.01
C VAL A 58 -1.25 1.22 -9.64
N ILE A 59 -0.06 1.76 -9.46
CA ILE A 59 1.18 1.12 -9.87
C ILE A 59 1.87 0.63 -8.61
N HIS A 60 2.22 -0.65 -8.59
CA HIS A 60 2.81 -1.30 -7.42
C HIS A 60 4.30 -1.50 -7.62
N PHE A 61 5.07 -0.92 -6.72
CA PHE A 61 6.52 -1.08 -6.66
C PHE A 61 6.93 -1.86 -5.43
N TYR A 62 8.06 -2.57 -5.51
CA TYR A 62 8.73 -3.01 -4.30
C TYR A 62 10.20 -2.58 -4.34
N GLU A 63 10.79 -2.45 -3.16
CA GLU A 63 12.18 -2.07 -3.00
C GLU A 63 12.97 -3.19 -2.34
N THR A 64 14.18 -3.42 -2.86
CA THR A 64 15.13 -4.34 -2.25
C THR A 64 16.54 -3.85 -2.59
N GLY A 65 17.43 -3.82 -1.60
CA GLY A 65 18.80 -3.37 -1.80
C GLY A 65 18.90 -1.95 -2.34
N GLY A 66 17.95 -1.08 -2.01
CA GLY A 66 17.93 0.29 -2.50
C GLY A 66 17.43 0.44 -3.95
N ILE A 67 17.00 -0.65 -4.56
CA ILE A 67 16.50 -0.66 -5.93
C ILE A 67 14.99 -0.81 -5.92
N ARG A 68 14.30 -0.02 -6.75
CA ARG A 68 12.86 -0.04 -6.89
C ARG A 68 12.45 -0.77 -8.16
N TYR A 69 11.51 -1.71 -8.02
CA TYR A 69 11.00 -2.50 -9.13
C TYR A 69 9.52 -2.26 -9.33
N TYR A 70 9.11 -2.03 -10.59
CA TYR A 70 7.71 -2.02 -10.98
C TYR A 70 7.32 -3.46 -11.31
N HIS A 71 6.32 -4.02 -10.61
CA HIS A 71 5.98 -5.42 -10.79
C HIS A 71 4.50 -5.70 -11.00
N ALA A 72 3.62 -4.75 -10.72
CA ALA A 72 2.18 -4.98 -10.86
C ALA A 72 1.41 -3.68 -11.01
N ASN A 73 0.18 -3.78 -11.49
CA ASN A 73 -0.76 -2.67 -11.52
C ASN A 73 -2.17 -3.15 -11.19
N SER A 74 -3.04 -2.22 -10.81
CA SER A 74 -4.42 -2.50 -10.43
C SER A 74 -5.28 -1.27 -10.63
N LYS A 75 -6.55 -1.37 -10.25
CA LYS A 75 -7.50 -0.26 -10.24
C LYS A 75 -8.15 -0.13 -8.89
N VAL A 76 -8.49 1.10 -8.51
CA VAL A 76 -9.30 1.35 -7.31
C VAL A 76 -10.72 0.88 -7.60
N THR A 77 -11.24 0.01 -6.76
CA THR A 77 -12.61 -0.52 -6.87
C THR A 77 -13.53 -0.03 -5.76
N GLU A 78 -12.96 0.42 -4.65
CA GLU A 78 -13.71 0.98 -3.53
C GLU A 78 -12.96 2.20 -3.00
N THR A 79 -13.68 3.26 -2.67
CA THR A 79 -13.08 4.43 -2.08
C THR A 79 -12.64 4.15 -0.64
N CYS A 80 -11.85 5.06 -0.07
CA CYS A 80 -11.30 4.91 1.27
C CYS A 80 -12.40 4.72 2.31
N SER A 81 -12.20 3.73 3.17
CA SER A 81 -12.99 3.53 4.38
C SER A 81 -12.03 3.45 5.57
N ILE A 82 -12.60 3.57 6.77
CA ILE A 82 -11.84 3.45 8.01
C ILE A 82 -12.24 2.16 8.68
N SER A 83 -11.25 1.33 9.03
CA SER A 83 -11.46 0.09 9.73
C SER A 83 -10.78 0.15 11.10
N ARG A 84 -11.46 -0.37 12.11
CA ARG A 84 -10.89 -0.57 13.43
C ARG A 84 -10.46 -2.00 13.68
N GLU A 85 -10.67 -2.86 12.70
CA GLU A 85 -10.13 -4.22 12.73
C GLU A 85 -8.66 -4.17 12.34
N LYS A 86 -7.82 -4.79 13.15
CA LYS A 86 -6.39 -4.83 12.88
C LYS A 86 -6.12 -5.82 11.75
N PRO A 87 -5.31 -5.45 10.75
CA PRO A 87 -4.87 -6.42 9.75
C PRO A 87 -4.18 -7.62 10.40
N SER A 88 -4.27 -8.76 9.75
CA SER A 88 -3.70 -10.02 10.26
C SER A 88 -2.18 -9.97 10.40
N ASP A 89 -1.50 -9.16 9.59
CA ASP A 89 -0.06 -8.95 9.66
C ASP A 89 0.25 -7.46 9.55
N PRO A 90 0.06 -6.69 10.64
CA PRO A 90 0.25 -5.24 10.61
C PRO A 90 1.73 -4.81 10.56
N GLY A 91 2.67 -5.70 10.85
CA GLY A 91 4.09 -5.38 10.83
C GLY A 91 4.43 -4.22 11.78
N THR A 92 5.14 -3.22 11.27
CA THR A 92 5.54 -2.05 12.05
C THR A 92 4.37 -1.18 12.48
N TRP A 93 3.17 -1.41 11.93
CA TRP A 93 1.95 -0.68 12.28
C TRP A 93 1.11 -1.37 13.36
N GLU A 94 1.70 -2.30 14.09
CA GLU A 94 1.04 -3.02 15.18
C GLU A 94 0.43 -2.07 16.24
N TRP A 95 1.04 -0.91 16.45
CA TRP A 95 0.60 0.09 17.41
C TRP A 95 -0.73 0.75 17.02
N ALA A 96 -1.07 0.75 15.71
CA ALA A 96 -2.23 1.48 15.22
C ALA A 96 -3.54 0.80 15.63
N LYS A 97 -4.57 1.59 15.86
CA LYS A 97 -5.91 1.11 16.24
C LYS A 97 -6.95 1.36 15.15
N GLU A 98 -6.58 2.14 14.15
CA GLU A 98 -7.48 2.57 13.11
C GLU A 98 -6.72 2.63 11.80
N PHE A 99 -7.33 2.15 10.73
CA PHE A 99 -6.67 2.01 9.44
C PHE A 99 -7.51 2.57 8.30
N PHE A 100 -6.88 3.28 7.38
CA PHE A 100 -7.45 3.56 6.07
C PHE A 100 -7.36 2.31 5.23
N ARG A 101 -8.40 2.07 4.44
CA ARG A 101 -8.50 0.90 3.59
C ARG A 101 -9.14 1.28 2.26
N ILE A 102 -8.51 0.90 1.15
CA ILE A 102 -8.98 1.14 -0.21
C ILE A 102 -9.03 -0.20 -0.93
N GLY A 103 -10.20 -0.58 -1.45
CA GLY A 103 -10.31 -1.78 -2.25
C GLY A 103 -9.69 -1.59 -3.62
N ILE A 104 -8.92 -2.57 -4.07
CA ILE A 104 -8.36 -2.60 -5.42
C ILE A 104 -8.75 -3.91 -6.11
N GLY A 105 -8.78 -3.87 -7.42
CA GLY A 105 -9.10 -5.03 -8.23
C GLY A 105 -8.32 -5.00 -9.54
N ASP A 106 -8.57 -6.00 -10.38
CA ASP A 106 -7.88 -6.14 -11.64
C ASP A 106 -6.35 -6.09 -11.46
N PHE A 107 -5.88 -6.73 -10.39
CA PHE A 107 -4.46 -6.78 -10.05
C PHE A 107 -3.74 -7.69 -11.05
N LYS A 108 -2.77 -7.11 -11.75
CA LYS A 108 -2.01 -7.82 -12.79
C LYS A 108 -0.53 -7.71 -12.54
N LEU A 109 0.13 -8.86 -12.44
CA LEU A 109 1.58 -8.93 -12.36
C LEU A 109 2.17 -8.73 -13.74
N LEU A 110 3.27 -8.01 -13.84
CA LEU A 110 4.07 -7.97 -15.04
C LEU A 110 4.75 -9.33 -15.21
N LYS A 111 5.02 -9.71 -16.45
CA LYS A 111 5.75 -10.95 -16.74
C LYS A 111 7.10 -10.97 -16.01
N GLU A 112 7.79 -9.83 -16.01
CA GLU A 112 9.04 -9.64 -15.28
C GLU A 112 9.04 -8.26 -14.62
N PRO A 113 9.51 -8.13 -13.36
CA PRO A 113 9.64 -6.82 -12.74
C PRO A 113 10.61 -5.94 -13.52
N ILE A 114 10.29 -4.65 -13.58
CA ILE A 114 11.13 -3.66 -14.26
C ILE A 114 11.95 -2.92 -13.23
N ASN A 115 13.27 -3.01 -13.37
CA ASN A 115 14.21 -2.28 -12.51
C ASN A 115 14.22 -0.80 -12.95
N LEU A 116 13.70 0.07 -12.08
CA LEU A 116 13.59 1.50 -12.40
C LEU A 116 14.93 2.21 -12.48
N SER A 117 15.97 1.68 -11.82
CA SER A 117 17.31 2.29 -11.90
C SER A 117 17.90 2.22 -13.30
N SER A 118 17.42 1.28 -14.15
CA SER A 118 17.89 1.18 -15.54
C SER A 118 17.48 2.37 -16.40
N PHE A 119 16.53 3.19 -15.93
CA PHE A 119 16.07 4.38 -16.63
C PHE A 119 16.64 5.68 -16.04
N ALA A 120 17.27 5.61 -14.87
CA ALA A 120 17.85 6.75 -14.17
C ALA A 120 19.30 6.92 -14.59
N LYS A 121 19.55 7.86 -15.48
CA LYS A 121 20.91 8.16 -15.94
C LYS A 121 21.24 9.63 -15.69
#